data_8f2a5f5d393c5806d02c549a012b87f7
#
_entry.id   8f2a5f5d393c5806d02c549a012b87f7
#
_cell.length_a   1.000
_cell.length_b   1.000
_cell.length_c   1.000
_cell.angle_alpha   90.00
_cell.angle_beta   90.00
_cell.angle_gamma   90.00
#
_symmetry.space_group_name_H-M   'P 1'
#
loop_
_entity.id
_entity.type
_entity.pdbx_description
1 polymer ?
#
loop_
_entity_poly.entity_id
_entity_poly.type
_entity_poly.pdbx_seq_one_letter_code
_entity_poly.pdbx_strand_id
1 'polypeptide(L)'
;LRDIGRLGCNILENMEFTDNLKFHNLKRLQNFVWWTLEFGLIAENINTSFEILGSGILSSIDEINNVIKSIKYENKYSTIIKYDIENVVFTCFDYSNLQDRYYYIESFDYLYNSFSSNIDIFLFKGD
;
A
#
# COMPACT_ATOMS: atom_id res chain seq x y z
N LEU A 1 -4.91 -5.71 -10.01
CA LEU A 1 -4.15 -4.80 -10.90
C LEU A 1 -5.03 -4.14 -11.96
N ARG A 2 -5.90 -4.93 -12.58
CA ARG A 2 -6.80 -4.44 -13.63
C ARG A 2 -7.75 -3.35 -13.11
N ASP A 3 -8.35 -3.56 -11.94
CA ASP A 3 -9.27 -2.60 -11.33
C ASP A 3 -8.56 -1.32 -10.89
N ILE A 4 -7.32 -1.46 -10.43
CA ILE A 4 -6.48 -0.31 -10.06
C ILE A 4 -6.16 0.53 -11.30
N GLY A 5 -5.79 -0.13 -12.40
CA GLY A 5 -5.53 0.56 -13.66
C GLY A 5 -6.74 1.30 -14.20
N ARG A 6 -7.91 0.68 -14.13
CA ARG A 6 -9.18 1.32 -14.51
C ARG A 6 -9.48 2.54 -13.65
N LEU A 7 -9.28 2.41 -12.35
CA LEU A 7 -9.52 3.53 -11.44
C LEU A 7 -8.59 4.70 -11.76
N GLY A 8 -7.30 4.42 -12.04
CA GLY A 8 -6.37 5.46 -12.44
C GLY A 8 -6.81 6.20 -13.70
N CYS A 9 -7.26 5.46 -14.72
CA CYS A 9 -7.80 6.05 -15.94
C CYS A 9 -9.06 6.88 -15.65
N ASN A 10 -9.96 6.36 -14.82
CA ASN A 10 -11.18 7.07 -14.43
C ASN A 10 -10.87 8.39 -13.75
N ILE A 11 -9.87 8.42 -12.87
CA ILE A 11 -9.45 9.66 -12.20
C ILE A 11 -8.95 10.67 -13.23
N LEU A 12 -8.08 10.23 -14.14
CA LEU A 12 -7.50 11.12 -15.17
C LEU A 12 -8.54 11.67 -16.12
N GLU A 13 -9.55 10.87 -16.47
CA GLU A 13 -10.59 11.22 -17.44
C GLU A 13 -11.80 11.89 -16.82
N ASN A 14 -11.86 11.98 -15.49
CA ASN A 14 -13.03 12.56 -14.80
C ASN A 14 -13.08 14.07 -15.00
N MET A 15 -14.08 14.51 -15.75
CA MET A 15 -14.25 15.92 -16.10
C MET A 15 -14.72 16.81 -14.93
N GLU A 16 -15.22 16.20 -13.85
CA GLU A 16 -15.61 16.92 -12.65
C GLU A 16 -14.40 17.27 -11.77
N PHE A 17 -13.26 16.60 -11.98
CA PHE A 17 -12.06 16.84 -11.19
C PHE A 17 -11.23 17.96 -11.81
N THR A 18 -10.81 18.91 -10.97
CA THR A 18 -9.73 19.83 -11.32
C THR A 18 -8.40 19.06 -11.43
N ASP A 19 -7.39 19.67 -12.03
CA ASP A 19 -6.06 19.06 -12.11
C ASP A 19 -5.48 18.77 -10.73
N ASN A 20 -5.70 19.64 -9.76
CA ASN A 20 -5.27 19.43 -8.38
C ASN A 20 -5.96 18.22 -7.75
N LEU A 21 -7.26 18.04 -7.98
CA LEU A 21 -7.98 16.87 -7.47
C LEU A 21 -7.53 15.58 -8.13
N LYS A 22 -7.27 15.60 -9.43
CA LYS A 22 -6.72 14.45 -10.15
C LYS A 22 -5.39 14.03 -9.55
N PHE A 23 -4.48 14.98 -9.37
CA PHE A 23 -3.17 14.73 -8.76
C PHE A 23 -3.33 14.14 -7.36
N HIS A 24 -4.19 14.73 -6.56
CA HIS A 24 -4.44 14.32 -5.18
C HIS A 24 -4.96 12.87 -5.10
N ASN A 25 -5.95 12.54 -5.94
CA ASN A 25 -6.52 11.20 -5.98
C ASN A 25 -5.54 10.16 -6.53
N LEU A 26 -4.76 10.52 -7.54
CA LEU A 26 -3.72 9.64 -8.07
C LEU A 26 -2.63 9.38 -7.04
N LYS A 27 -2.28 10.38 -6.24
CA LYS A 27 -1.30 10.22 -5.16
C LYS A 27 -1.79 9.22 -4.11
N ARG A 28 -3.06 9.29 -3.74
CA ARG A 28 -3.68 8.31 -2.83
C ARG A 28 -3.60 6.89 -3.41
N LEU A 29 -3.90 6.75 -4.70
CA LEU A 29 -3.83 5.46 -5.37
C LEU A 29 -2.39 4.93 -5.44
N GLN A 30 -1.41 5.80 -5.72
CA GLN A 30 0.00 5.43 -5.72
C GLN A 30 0.45 4.96 -4.34
N ASN A 31 0.05 5.66 -3.27
CA ASN A 31 0.37 5.26 -1.91
C ASN A 31 -0.22 3.89 -1.60
N PHE A 32 -1.47 3.65 -1.99
CA PHE A 32 -2.11 2.36 -1.80
C PHE A 32 -1.33 1.23 -2.48
N VAL A 33 -0.99 1.40 -3.75
CA VAL A 33 -0.23 0.39 -4.51
C VAL A 33 1.14 0.15 -3.88
N TRP A 34 1.81 1.22 -3.47
CA TRP A 34 3.15 1.12 -2.88
C TRP A 34 3.15 0.23 -1.63
N TRP A 35 2.26 0.54 -0.69
CA TRP A 35 2.23 -0.15 0.61
C TRP A 35 1.59 -1.54 0.56
N THR A 36 0.99 -1.92 -0.56
CA THR A 36 0.37 -3.24 -0.72
C THR A 36 1.07 -4.09 -1.76
N LEU A 37 0.90 -3.78 -3.03
CA LEU A 37 1.41 -4.61 -4.14
C LEU A 37 2.92 -4.52 -4.32
N GLU A 38 3.54 -3.43 -3.90
CA GLU A 38 4.99 -3.26 -4.01
C GLU A 38 5.73 -3.66 -2.73
N PHE A 39 5.24 -3.27 -1.56
CA PHE A 39 5.94 -3.47 -0.28
C PHE A 39 5.06 -4.06 0.81
N GLY A 40 3.97 -4.74 0.46
CA GLY A 40 3.07 -5.35 1.42
C GLY A 40 3.46 -6.76 1.83
N LEU A 41 2.98 -7.16 3.01
CA LEU A 41 3.12 -8.50 3.56
C LEU A 41 1.73 -9.11 3.76
N ILE A 42 1.65 -10.43 3.70
CA ILE A 42 0.43 -11.18 4.01
C ILE A 42 0.65 -11.97 5.28
N ALA A 43 -0.18 -11.76 6.29
CA ALA A 43 -0.13 -12.53 7.53
C ALA A 43 -1.42 -12.37 8.33
N GLU A 44 -1.94 -13.47 8.85
CA GLU A 44 -3.00 -13.43 9.87
C GLU A 44 -2.41 -13.05 11.23
N ASN A 45 -1.28 -13.67 11.56
CA ASN A 45 -0.50 -13.35 12.75
C ASN A 45 0.95 -13.20 12.35
N ILE A 46 1.43 -11.96 12.31
CA ILE A 46 2.77 -11.62 11.80
C ILE A 46 3.88 -12.28 12.62
N ASN A 47 3.63 -12.59 13.89
CA ASN A 47 4.63 -13.22 14.76
C ASN A 47 4.73 -14.74 14.53
N THR A 48 3.73 -15.34 13.91
CA THR A 48 3.70 -16.79 13.65
C THR A 48 4.25 -17.13 12.27
N SER A 49 3.71 -16.50 11.23
CA SER A 49 4.16 -16.72 9.86
C SER A 49 3.70 -15.56 8.98
N PHE A 50 4.42 -15.33 7.90
CA PHE A 50 4.06 -14.30 6.93
C PHE A 50 4.55 -14.70 5.53
N GLU A 51 3.93 -14.10 4.53
CA GLU A 51 4.36 -14.17 3.15
C GLU A 51 4.64 -12.76 2.63
N ILE A 52 5.56 -12.65 1.68
CA ILE A 52 5.85 -11.38 1.03
C ILE A 52 4.94 -11.26 -0.19
N LEU A 53 4.03 -10.29 -0.17
CA LEU A 53 3.21 -9.96 -1.32
C LEU A 53 3.96 -9.03 -2.29
N GLY A 54 4.72 -8.09 -1.74
CA GLY A 54 5.26 -6.96 -2.48
C GLY A 54 6.37 -7.32 -3.46
N SER A 55 6.17 -6.99 -4.75
CA SER A 55 7.18 -7.19 -5.79
C SER A 55 8.42 -6.34 -5.55
N GLY A 56 8.29 -5.17 -4.94
CA GLY A 56 9.42 -4.31 -4.59
C GLY A 56 10.30 -4.92 -3.51
N ILE A 57 9.71 -5.63 -2.55
CA ILE A 57 10.48 -6.38 -1.54
C ILE A 57 11.20 -7.55 -2.22
N LEU A 58 10.47 -8.33 -3.01
CA LEU A 58 11.02 -9.54 -3.64
C LEU A 58 12.17 -9.25 -4.60
N SER A 59 12.23 -8.07 -5.17
CA SER A 59 13.29 -7.66 -6.09
C SER A 59 14.53 -7.10 -5.38
N SER A 60 14.55 -7.05 -4.06
CA SER A 60 15.63 -6.44 -3.29
C SER A 60 16.03 -7.31 -2.11
N ILE A 61 17.26 -7.83 -2.14
CA ILE A 61 17.82 -8.62 -1.03
C ILE A 61 17.84 -7.79 0.26
N ASP A 62 18.16 -6.51 0.16
CA ASP A 62 18.23 -5.62 1.32
C ASP A 62 16.85 -5.42 1.95
N GLU A 63 15.79 -5.30 1.13
CA GLU A 63 14.43 -5.18 1.63
C GLU A 63 13.96 -6.49 2.28
N ILE A 64 14.25 -7.64 1.66
CA ILE A 64 13.91 -8.95 2.25
C ILE A 64 14.54 -9.09 3.63
N ASN A 65 15.83 -8.79 3.74
CA ASN A 65 16.56 -8.85 5.01
C ASN A 65 15.97 -7.88 6.03
N ASN A 66 15.61 -6.68 5.60
CA ASN A 66 15.02 -5.67 6.49
C ASN A 66 13.67 -6.12 7.04
N VAL A 67 12.82 -6.74 6.20
CA VAL A 67 11.53 -7.31 6.64
C VAL A 67 11.76 -8.37 7.72
N ILE A 68 12.66 -9.33 7.44
CA ILE A 68 12.93 -10.44 8.35
C ILE A 68 13.43 -9.91 9.70
N LYS A 69 14.38 -8.98 9.68
CA LYS A 69 14.94 -8.39 10.91
C LYS A 69 13.91 -7.58 11.66
N SER A 70 13.08 -6.83 10.96
CA SER A 70 12.04 -5.99 11.57
C SER A 70 11.02 -6.82 12.32
N ILE A 71 10.62 -7.96 11.76
CA ILE A 71 9.70 -8.88 12.42
C ILE A 71 10.37 -9.58 13.60
N LYS A 72 11.59 -10.10 13.40
CA LYS A 72 12.31 -10.86 14.41
C LYS A 72 12.67 -10.03 15.64
N TYR A 73 13.01 -8.75 15.46
CA TYR A 73 13.47 -7.86 16.53
C TYR A 73 12.44 -6.79 16.90
N GLU A 74 11.17 -7.07 16.70
CA GLU A 74 10.03 -6.28 17.18
C GLU A 74 10.14 -4.79 16.85
N ASN A 75 10.21 -4.46 15.57
CA ASN A 75 10.25 -3.06 15.08
C ASN A 75 11.52 -2.29 15.45
N LYS A 76 12.60 -2.97 15.78
CA LYS A 76 13.88 -2.30 16.08
C LYS A 76 14.51 -1.68 14.83
N TYR A 77 14.16 -2.19 13.66
CA TYR A 77 14.59 -1.67 12.35
C TYR A 77 13.46 -0.86 11.74
N SER A 78 12.63 -1.48 10.90
CA SER A 78 11.44 -0.80 10.37
C SER A 78 10.20 -1.23 11.15
N THR A 79 9.17 -0.37 11.16
CA THR A 79 7.95 -0.64 11.90
C THR A 79 7.02 -1.56 11.10
N ILE A 80 6.50 -2.59 11.74
CA ILE A 80 5.55 -3.53 11.14
C ILE A 80 4.15 -3.14 11.62
N ILE A 81 3.27 -2.80 10.68
CA ILE A 81 1.95 -2.19 10.98
C ILE A 81 0.86 -3.02 10.32
N LYS A 82 -0.23 -3.24 11.04
CA LYS A 82 -1.41 -3.88 10.46
C LYS A 82 -2.03 -2.98 9.40
N TYR A 83 -2.37 -3.57 8.25
CA TYR A 83 -2.98 -2.84 7.14
C TYR A 83 -4.30 -2.19 7.55
N ASP A 84 -4.45 -0.94 7.17
CA ASP A 84 -5.68 -0.17 7.22
C ASP A 84 -5.67 0.76 6.00
N ILE A 85 -6.73 0.72 5.19
CA ILE A 85 -6.75 1.45 3.92
C ILE A 85 -6.56 2.97 4.12
N GLU A 86 -7.18 3.55 5.14
CA GLU A 86 -7.02 4.98 5.39
C GLU A 86 -5.57 5.34 5.73
N ASN A 87 -4.91 4.49 6.50
CA ASN A 87 -3.52 4.70 6.85
C ASN A 87 -2.64 4.68 5.60
N VAL A 88 -2.77 3.63 4.77
CA VAL A 88 -1.88 3.48 3.61
C VAL A 88 -2.10 4.55 2.54
N VAL A 89 -3.33 4.99 2.31
CA VAL A 89 -3.60 6.02 1.28
C VAL A 89 -3.06 7.39 1.67
N PHE A 90 -2.92 7.67 2.96
CA PHE A 90 -2.40 8.94 3.46
C PHE A 90 -0.94 8.90 3.87
N THR A 91 -0.24 7.77 3.66
CA THR A 91 1.17 7.64 4.01
C THR A 91 2.03 7.75 2.77
N CYS A 92 2.84 8.81 2.71
CA CYS A 92 3.80 9.00 1.62
C CYS A 92 4.93 7.97 1.73
N PHE A 93 5.62 7.72 0.62
CA PHE A 93 6.72 6.78 0.57
C PHE A 93 7.96 7.42 -0.04
N ASP A 94 9.11 6.83 0.26
CA ASP A 94 10.41 7.22 -0.32
C ASP A 94 10.98 5.99 -1.02
N TYR A 95 11.10 6.05 -2.35
CA TYR A 95 11.61 4.93 -3.16
C TYR A 95 13.14 4.87 -3.19
N SER A 96 13.84 5.88 -2.65
CA SER A 96 15.31 5.95 -2.70
C SER A 96 16.02 5.32 -1.52
N ASN A 97 15.29 4.88 -0.49
CA ASN A 97 15.83 4.27 0.72
C ASN A 97 15.08 2.98 1.07
N LEU A 98 15.64 2.18 1.98
CA LEU A 98 14.90 1.08 2.59
C LEU A 98 13.63 1.62 3.23
N GLN A 99 12.54 0.86 3.15
CA GLN A 99 11.28 1.30 3.71
C GLN A 99 11.36 1.38 5.24
N ASP A 100 10.81 2.47 5.80
CA ASP A 100 10.78 2.68 7.24
C ASP A 100 9.66 1.91 7.92
N ARG A 101 8.73 1.36 7.15
CA ARG A 101 7.60 0.58 7.62
C ARG A 101 7.15 -0.42 6.58
N TYR A 102 6.42 -1.45 7.06
CA TYR A 102 5.75 -2.41 6.19
C TYR A 102 4.38 -2.69 6.76
N TYR A 103 3.39 -2.84 5.88
CA TYR A 103 2.03 -3.17 6.28
C TYR A 103 1.76 -4.64 6.00
N TYR A 104 1.17 -5.33 6.99
CA TYR A 104 0.75 -6.71 6.79
C TYR A 104 -0.77 -6.78 6.68
N ILE A 105 -1.21 -7.53 5.68
CA ILE A 105 -2.60 -7.66 5.26
C ILE A 105 -3.04 -9.08 5.59
N GLU A 106 -4.23 -9.24 6.16
CA GLU A 106 -4.72 -10.53 6.61
C GLU A 106 -4.73 -11.58 5.50
N SER A 107 -5.18 -11.19 4.29
CA SER A 107 -5.22 -12.05 3.12
C SER A 107 -5.33 -11.19 1.86
N PHE A 108 -5.09 -11.81 0.71
CA PHE A 108 -5.32 -11.14 -0.57
C PHE A 108 -6.79 -10.80 -0.77
N ASP A 109 -7.69 -11.71 -0.37
CA ASP A 109 -9.14 -11.46 -0.45
C ASP A 109 -9.55 -10.26 0.42
N TYR A 110 -8.99 -10.15 1.61
CA TYR A 110 -9.23 -9.00 2.46
C TYR A 110 -8.79 -7.70 1.79
N LEU A 111 -7.62 -7.71 1.17
CA LEU A 111 -7.11 -6.54 0.44
C LEU A 111 -8.05 -6.15 -0.70
N TYR A 112 -8.47 -7.12 -1.51
CA TYR A 112 -9.37 -6.89 -2.63
C TYR A 112 -10.71 -6.30 -2.17
N ASN A 113 -11.30 -6.89 -1.13
CA ASN A 113 -12.58 -6.42 -0.59
C ASN A 113 -12.44 -5.03 0.04
N SER A 114 -11.35 -4.77 0.73
CA SER A 114 -11.06 -3.45 1.29
C SER A 114 -10.97 -2.39 0.21
N PHE A 115 -10.26 -2.67 -0.88
CA PHE A 115 -10.15 -1.77 -2.02
C PHE A 115 -11.51 -1.53 -2.67
N SER A 116 -12.25 -2.59 -2.99
CA SER A 116 -13.53 -2.51 -3.69
C SER A 116 -14.60 -1.76 -2.88
N SER A 117 -14.58 -1.94 -1.57
CA SER A 117 -15.56 -1.31 -0.66
C SER A 117 -15.25 0.15 -0.37
N ASN A 118 -14.04 0.62 -0.70
CA ASN A 118 -13.57 1.96 -0.35
C ASN A 118 -13.07 2.76 -1.55
N ILE A 119 -13.60 2.47 -2.73
CA ILE A 119 -13.22 3.15 -3.98
C ILE A 119 -13.36 4.67 -3.85
N ASP A 120 -14.36 5.15 -3.11
CA ASP A 120 -14.62 6.58 -2.94
C ASP A 120 -13.46 7.36 -2.33
N ILE A 121 -12.57 6.67 -1.58
CA ILE A 121 -11.39 7.31 -1.00
C ILE A 121 -10.44 7.86 -2.07
N PHE A 122 -10.50 7.28 -3.29
CA PHE A 122 -9.68 7.69 -4.43
C PHE A 122 -10.41 8.66 -5.36
N LEU A 123 -11.65 8.98 -5.04
CA LEU A 123 -12.51 9.85 -5.85
C LEU A 123 -12.93 11.10 -5.08
N PHE A 124 -12.01 11.62 -4.27
CA PHE A 124 -12.21 12.80 -3.46
C PHE A 124 -12.53 14.01 -4.33
N LYS A 125 -13.59 14.73 -4.00
CA LYS A 125 -14.11 15.88 -4.77
C LYS A 125 -13.79 17.23 -4.14
N GLY A 126 -13.09 17.24 -3.03
CA GLY A 126 -12.83 18.45 -2.26
C GLY A 126 -13.82 18.62 -1.13
N ASP A 127 -13.55 19.55 -0.26
CA ASP A 127 -14.41 19.88 0.89
C ASP A 127 -15.59 20.81 0.49
#